data_2ee1ecfd038553a7018e86eaf6c0dbbd
#
_entry.id   2ee1ecfd038553a7018e86eaf6c0dbbd
#
_cell.length_a   1.000
_cell.length_b   1.000
_cell.length_c   1.000
_cell.angle_alpha   90.00
_cell.angle_beta   90.00
_cell.angle_gamma   90.00
#
_symmetry.space_group_name_H-M   'P 1'
#
loop_
_entity.id
_entity.type
_entity.pdbx_description
1 polymer ?
#
loop_
_entity_poly.entity_id
_entity_poly.type
_entity_poly.pdbx_seq_one_letter_code
_entity_poly.pdbx_strand_id
1 'polypeptide(L)' 'MEEKKNNLKALRAMRGQTQEEAGESVGVSGYVWGKWERGVSFPDVIEIKAIEEEYNVSYNDIIFLNNNTV' A
#
# COMPACT_ATOMS: atom_id res chain seq x y z
N MET A 1 7.81 4.69 22.64
CA MET A 1 7.86 3.71 21.57
C MET A 1 7.08 4.19 20.38
N GLU A 2 7.70 4.22 19.26
CA GLU A 2 7.06 4.75 18.08
C GLU A 2 6.31 3.69 17.33
N GLU A 3 5.17 4.08 16.82
CA GLU A 3 4.44 3.24 15.91
C GLU A 3 4.98 3.44 14.52
N LYS A 4 5.15 2.35 13.80
CA LYS A 4 5.65 2.41 12.44
C LYS A 4 4.51 2.17 11.47
N LYS A 5 3.49 2.99 11.58
CA LYS A 5 2.33 2.85 10.73
C LYS A 5 2.39 3.85 9.60
N ASN A 6 2.30 3.36 8.38
CA ASN A 6 2.34 4.19 7.20
C ASN A 6 1.25 3.76 6.24
N ASN A 7 0.73 4.73 5.48
CA ASN A 7 -0.17 4.36 4.41
C ASN A 7 0.66 3.96 3.18
N LEU A 8 -0.02 3.44 2.17
CA LEU A 8 0.67 2.97 0.99
C LEU A 8 1.40 4.09 0.26
N LYS A 9 0.81 5.27 0.24
CA LYS A 9 1.47 6.39 -0.41
C LYS A 9 2.80 6.71 0.27
N ALA A 10 2.83 6.66 1.59
CA ALA A 10 4.05 6.92 2.33
C ALA A 10 5.10 5.85 2.06
N LEU A 11 4.67 4.58 2.00
CA LEU A 11 5.61 3.50 1.74
C LEU A 11 6.28 3.68 0.39
N ARG A 12 5.49 4.00 -0.64
CA ARG A 12 6.09 4.18 -1.95
C ARG A 12 6.93 5.46 -2.02
N ALA A 13 6.49 6.52 -1.33
CA ALA A 13 7.22 7.78 -1.36
C ALA A 13 8.59 7.64 -0.69
N MET A 14 8.68 6.84 0.34
CA MET A 14 9.95 6.62 1.00
C MET A 14 10.97 5.95 0.08
N ARG A 15 10.50 5.26 -0.94
CA ARG A 15 11.38 4.66 -1.94
C ARG A 15 11.51 5.51 -3.19
N GLY A 16 10.86 6.67 -3.23
CA GLY A 16 10.89 7.51 -4.40
C GLY A 16 10.21 6.90 -5.60
N GLN A 17 9.20 6.07 -5.39
CA GLN A 17 8.53 5.37 -6.47
C GLN A 17 7.30 6.10 -6.95
N THR A 18 7.02 5.98 -8.25
CA THR A 18 5.73 6.36 -8.78
C THR A 18 4.71 5.29 -8.43
N GLN A 19 3.43 5.60 -8.63
CA GLN A 19 2.39 4.58 -8.42
C GLN A 19 2.61 3.38 -9.33
N GLU A 20 3.07 3.65 -10.54
CA GLU A 20 3.34 2.58 -11.49
C GLU A 20 4.45 1.68 -10.99
N GLU A 21 5.54 2.28 -10.51
CA GLU A 21 6.66 1.50 -10.01
C GLU A 21 6.27 0.70 -8.77
N ALA A 22 5.52 1.32 -7.87
CA ALA A 22 5.09 0.62 -6.68
C ALA A 22 4.16 -0.54 -7.02
N GLY A 23 3.21 -0.29 -7.91
CA GLY A 23 2.30 -1.37 -8.31
C GLY A 23 3.05 -2.53 -8.91
N GLU A 24 3.97 -2.24 -9.83
CA GLU A 24 4.72 -3.30 -10.48
C GLU A 24 5.52 -4.13 -9.49
N SER A 25 6.03 -3.48 -8.45
CA SER A 25 6.84 -4.21 -7.48
C SER A 25 6.04 -5.26 -6.73
N VAL A 26 4.74 -5.14 -6.70
CA VAL A 26 3.88 -6.12 -6.03
C VAL A 26 2.92 -6.81 -7.01
N GLY A 27 3.15 -6.65 -8.30
CA GLY A 27 2.43 -7.44 -9.29
C GLY A 27 1.13 -6.85 -9.80
N VAL A 28 0.91 -5.55 -9.63
CA VAL A 28 -0.30 -4.90 -10.12
C VAL A 28 0.07 -3.65 -10.91
N SER A 29 -0.92 -3.05 -11.56
CA SER A 29 -0.69 -1.82 -12.30
C SER A 29 -0.69 -0.62 -11.37
N GLY A 30 -0.16 0.50 -11.86
CA GLY A 30 -0.22 1.73 -11.11
C GLY A 30 -1.65 2.19 -10.89
N TYR A 31 -2.53 1.87 -11.82
CA TYR A 31 -3.95 2.19 -11.66
C TYR A 31 -4.53 1.48 -10.44
N VAL A 32 -4.25 0.19 -10.31
CA VAL A 32 -4.74 -0.57 -9.17
C VAL A 32 -4.10 -0.05 -7.87
N TRP A 33 -2.79 0.17 -7.88
CA TRP A 33 -2.11 0.71 -6.71
C TRP A 33 -2.73 2.04 -6.29
N GLY A 34 -3.01 2.92 -7.27
CA GLY A 34 -3.60 4.21 -6.97
C GLY A 34 -4.97 4.09 -6.33
N LYS A 35 -5.76 3.11 -6.75
CA LYS A 35 -7.07 2.88 -6.13
C LYS A 35 -6.91 2.47 -4.68
N TRP A 36 -5.88 1.69 -4.39
CA TRP A 36 -5.61 1.31 -3.00
C TRP A 36 -5.26 2.55 -2.16
N GLU A 37 -4.44 3.44 -2.73
CA GLU A 37 -4.06 4.66 -2.00
C GLU A 37 -5.26 5.54 -1.69
N ARG A 38 -6.23 5.57 -2.58
CA ARG A 38 -7.41 6.41 -2.39
C ARG A 38 -8.52 5.72 -1.60
N GLY A 39 -8.34 4.46 -1.25
CA GLY A 39 -9.37 3.74 -0.52
C GLY A 39 -10.55 3.34 -1.37
N VAL A 40 -10.38 3.34 -2.69
CA VAL A 40 -11.44 2.93 -3.62
C VAL A 40 -11.53 1.41 -3.67
N SER A 41 -10.40 0.75 -3.53
CA SER A 41 -10.36 -0.70 -3.43
C SER A 41 -9.24 -1.07 -2.47
N PHE A 42 -9.15 -2.36 -2.18
CA PHE A 42 -8.17 -2.83 -1.20
C PHE A 42 -7.50 -4.09 -1.74
N PRO A 43 -6.23 -4.30 -1.40
CA PRO A 43 -5.55 -5.50 -1.85
C PRO A 43 -6.12 -6.74 -1.18
N ASP A 44 -6.12 -7.85 -1.91
CA ASP A 44 -6.55 -9.11 -1.34
C ASP A 44 -5.41 -9.72 -0.52
N VAL A 45 -5.63 -10.92 0.01
CA VAL A 45 -4.66 -11.55 0.90
C VAL A 45 -3.33 -11.77 0.21
N ILE A 46 -3.37 -12.22 -1.04
CA ILE A 46 -2.14 -12.48 -1.78
C ILE A 46 -1.40 -11.18 -2.05
N GLU A 47 -2.13 -10.15 -2.41
CA GLU A 47 -1.52 -8.84 -2.68
C GLU A 47 -0.95 -8.22 -1.42
N ILE A 48 -1.63 -8.41 -0.30
CA ILE A 48 -1.12 -7.92 0.98
C ILE A 48 0.20 -8.61 1.32
N LYS A 49 0.29 -9.92 1.08
CA LYS A 49 1.53 -10.62 1.33
C LYS A 49 2.65 -10.07 0.47
N ALA A 50 2.36 -9.76 -0.77
CA ALA A 50 3.37 -9.19 -1.65
C ALA A 50 3.84 -7.83 -1.12
N ILE A 51 2.92 -7.02 -0.63
CA ILE A 51 3.27 -5.72 -0.07
C ILE A 51 4.14 -5.90 1.18
N GLU A 52 3.76 -6.83 2.04
CA GLU A 52 4.54 -7.08 3.24
C GLU A 52 5.97 -7.46 2.92
N GLU A 53 6.13 -8.33 1.94
CA GLU A 53 7.46 -8.80 1.57
C GLU A 53 8.27 -7.72 0.87
N GLU A 54 7.63 -7.00 -0.04
CA GLU A 54 8.33 -6.00 -0.82
C GLU A 54 8.78 -4.83 0.04
N TYR A 55 7.94 -4.39 0.95
CA TYR A 55 8.23 -3.21 1.75
C TYR A 55 8.72 -3.55 3.16
N ASN A 56 8.82 -4.84 3.46
CA ASN A 56 9.30 -5.30 4.76
C ASN A 56 8.49 -4.70 5.90
N VAL A 57 7.19 -4.81 5.79
CA VAL A 57 6.24 -4.31 6.79
C VAL A 57 5.25 -5.40 7.07
N SER A 58 4.55 -5.30 8.19
CA SER A 58 3.46 -6.22 8.45
C SER A 58 2.15 -5.53 8.15
N TYR A 59 1.13 -6.32 7.90
CA TYR A 59 -0.19 -5.78 7.60
C TYR A 59 -0.64 -4.81 8.70
N ASN A 60 -0.32 -5.13 9.95
CA ASN A 60 -0.74 -4.28 11.05
C ASN A 60 -0.07 -2.91 11.04
N ASP A 61 1.00 -2.76 10.28
CA ASP A 61 1.70 -1.50 10.19
C ASP A 61 1.24 -0.66 9.01
N ILE A 62 0.25 -1.12 8.25
CA ILE A 62 -0.23 -0.41 7.09
C ILE A 62 -1.56 0.23 7.41
N ILE A 63 -1.66 1.52 7.10
CA ILE A 63 -2.90 2.25 7.29
C ILE A 63 -3.60 2.33 5.94
N PHE A 64 -4.82 1.80 5.88
CA PHE A 64 -5.62 1.89 4.67
C PHE A 64 -6.68 2.96 4.83
N LEU A 65 -6.86 3.76 3.78
CA LEU A 65 -7.92 4.74 3.78
C LEU A 65 -9.26 4.05 3.74
N ASN A 66 -10.24 4.68 4.36
CA ASN A 66 -11.57 4.14 4.40
C ASN A 66 -12.53 5.17 3.84
N ASN A 67 -13.09 4.88 2.67
CA ASN A 67 -14.02 5.80 2.03
C ASN A 67 -15.39 5.78 2.65
N ASN A 68 -15.63 4.89 3.58
CA ASN A 68 -16.94 4.76 4.20
C ASN A 68 -17.01 5.41 5.56
N THR A 69 -16.12 6.33 5.82
CA THR A 69 -16.20 7.04 7.08
C THR A 69 -17.48 7.85 7.13
N VAL A 70 -18.03 7.89 8.26
CA VAL A 70 -19.24 8.65 8.48
C VAL A 70 -19.00 9.72 9.48
#